data_7753d0414dbe2c60c1882efd02fb4a44
#
_entry.id   7753d0414dbe2c60c1882efd02fb4a44
#
_cell.length_a   1.000
_cell.length_b   1.000
_cell.length_c   1.000
_cell.angle_alpha   90.00
_cell.angle_beta   90.00
_cell.angle_gamma   90.00
#
_symmetry.space_group_name_H-M   'P 1'
#
loop_
_entity.id
_entity.type
_entity.pdbx_description
1 polymer ?
#
loop_
_entity_poly.entity_id
_entity_poly.type
_entity_poly.pdbx_seq_one_letter_code
_entity_poly.pdbx_strand_id
1 'polypeptide(L)'
;MDTLTVARAFFDACDFGKGWDSCKQFCHPDASFETEAETLENIDTLAIYCDWMIDALEMLDKDVKVKVKAIAHDRDTDIVLIYGQIEGTVIIGPEPMPMKTDYVYALHFEDGKIRHVSKIWEFNM
;
A
#
# COMPACT_ATOMS: atom_id res chain seq x y z
N MET A 1 16.38 -11.94 -5.51
CA MET A 1 15.97 -11.29 -4.23
C MET A 1 15.03 -12.22 -3.50
N ASP A 2 15.16 -12.29 -2.19
CA ASP A 2 14.23 -13.09 -1.40
C ASP A 2 12.86 -12.40 -1.30
N THR A 3 11.87 -13.14 -0.83
CA THR A 3 10.49 -12.67 -0.76
C THR A 3 10.33 -11.42 0.12
N LEU A 4 10.99 -11.38 1.28
CA LEU A 4 10.92 -10.21 2.17
C LEU A 4 11.53 -8.97 1.52
N THR A 5 12.62 -9.13 0.78
CA THR A 5 13.26 -8.01 0.07
C THR A 5 12.33 -7.46 -1.02
N VAL A 6 11.69 -8.34 -1.79
CA VAL A 6 10.73 -7.95 -2.82
C VAL A 6 9.53 -7.24 -2.19
N ALA A 7 8.99 -7.80 -1.10
CA ALA A 7 7.85 -7.21 -0.40
C ALA A 7 8.16 -5.80 0.09
N ARG A 8 9.32 -5.59 0.70
CA ARG A 8 9.72 -4.27 1.19
C ARG A 8 9.95 -3.28 0.06
N ALA A 9 10.59 -3.72 -1.04
CA ALA A 9 10.81 -2.87 -2.20
C ALA A 9 9.48 -2.43 -2.83
N PHE A 10 8.52 -3.35 -2.93
CA PHE A 10 7.17 -3.01 -3.40
C PHE A 10 6.52 -1.97 -2.48
N PHE A 11 6.56 -2.21 -1.17
CA PHE A 11 5.98 -1.30 -0.18
C PHE A 11 6.56 0.11 -0.34
N ASP A 12 7.88 0.21 -0.43
CA ASP A 12 8.54 1.51 -0.55
C ASP A 12 8.11 2.23 -1.84
N ALA A 13 8.01 1.52 -2.96
CA ALA A 13 7.57 2.12 -4.21
C ALA A 13 6.10 2.54 -4.16
N CYS A 14 5.23 1.70 -3.61
CA CYS A 14 3.79 1.95 -3.56
C CYS A 14 3.45 3.07 -2.58
N ASP A 15 3.92 2.97 -1.34
CA ASP A 15 3.51 3.87 -0.27
C ASP A 15 4.22 5.22 -0.29
N PHE A 16 5.28 5.36 -1.08
CA PHE A 16 5.87 6.66 -1.35
C PHE A 16 5.40 7.27 -2.67
N GLY A 17 4.31 6.73 -3.23
CA GLY A 17 3.62 7.35 -4.36
C GLY A 17 4.37 7.33 -5.67
N LYS A 18 5.17 6.30 -5.93
CA LYS A 18 5.95 6.19 -7.17
C LYS A 18 5.17 5.61 -8.35
N GLY A 19 3.97 5.06 -8.07
CA GLY A 19 3.05 4.58 -9.09
C GLY A 19 3.34 3.19 -9.63
N TRP A 20 2.44 2.71 -10.47
CA TRP A 20 2.51 1.35 -11.02
C TRP A 20 3.80 1.11 -11.82
N ASP A 21 4.27 2.10 -12.57
CA ASP A 21 5.51 1.95 -13.34
C ASP A 21 6.72 1.56 -12.49
N SER A 22 6.75 1.99 -11.24
CA SER A 22 7.82 1.64 -10.30
C SER A 22 7.52 0.35 -9.53
N CYS A 23 6.23 -0.01 -9.38
CA CYS A 23 5.80 -1.19 -8.63
C CYS A 23 5.74 -2.45 -9.48
N LYS A 24 5.45 -2.33 -10.77
CA LYS A 24 5.12 -3.48 -11.64
C LYS A 24 6.21 -4.54 -11.73
N GLN A 25 7.46 -4.15 -11.53
CA GLN A 25 8.58 -5.10 -11.57
C GLN A 25 8.49 -6.17 -10.48
N PHE A 26 7.75 -5.89 -9.40
CA PHE A 26 7.59 -6.80 -8.26
C PHE A 26 6.30 -7.62 -8.35
N CYS A 27 5.48 -7.39 -9.37
CA CYS A 27 4.10 -7.88 -9.41
C CYS A 27 3.81 -8.64 -10.70
N HIS A 28 2.80 -9.53 -10.65
CA HIS A 28 2.19 -10.04 -11.87
C HIS A 28 1.42 -8.89 -12.55
N PRO A 29 1.40 -8.85 -13.90
CA PRO A 29 0.72 -7.74 -14.60
C PRO A 29 -0.76 -7.61 -14.28
N ASP A 30 -1.42 -8.72 -13.95
CA ASP A 30 -2.84 -8.77 -13.62
C ASP A 30 -3.09 -8.92 -12.12
N ALA A 31 -2.15 -8.52 -11.29
CA ALA A 31 -2.30 -8.60 -9.83
C ALA A 31 -3.55 -7.86 -9.37
N SER A 32 -4.29 -8.48 -8.44
CA SER A 32 -5.54 -7.93 -7.92
C SER A 32 -5.34 -7.22 -6.58
N PHE A 33 -6.33 -6.43 -6.20
CA PHE A 33 -6.31 -5.66 -4.96
C PHE A 33 -7.68 -5.68 -4.31
N GLU A 34 -7.70 -5.74 -2.99
CA GLU A 34 -8.94 -5.61 -2.21
C GLU A 34 -8.69 -4.85 -0.91
N THR A 35 -9.72 -4.17 -0.44
CA THR A 35 -9.73 -3.49 0.85
C THR A 35 -11.18 -3.31 1.30
N GLU A 36 -11.40 -3.22 2.61
CA GLU A 36 -12.72 -2.93 3.17
C GLU A 36 -13.03 -1.43 3.25
N ALA A 37 -12.08 -0.55 2.91
CA ALA A 37 -12.33 0.88 2.90
C ALA A 37 -13.31 1.26 1.80
N GLU A 38 -14.48 1.80 2.15
CA GLU A 38 -15.57 2.08 1.21
C GLU A 38 -15.17 3.02 0.08
N THR A 39 -14.32 4.00 0.34
CA THR A 39 -13.86 4.94 -0.67
C THR A 39 -13.04 4.29 -1.77
N LEU A 40 -12.56 3.07 -1.54
CA LEU A 40 -11.72 2.32 -2.47
C LEU A 40 -12.42 1.07 -3.02
N GLU A 41 -13.74 0.94 -2.83
CA GLU A 41 -14.48 -0.29 -3.20
C GLU A 41 -14.42 -0.61 -4.70
N ASN A 42 -14.20 0.39 -5.54
CA ASN A 42 -14.11 0.21 -6.99
C ASN A 42 -12.70 -0.08 -7.49
N ILE A 43 -11.72 -0.15 -6.61
CA ILE A 43 -10.35 -0.46 -6.97
C ILE A 43 -10.13 -1.96 -6.76
N ASP A 44 -10.00 -2.70 -7.85
CA ASP A 44 -9.86 -4.16 -7.83
C ASP A 44 -8.56 -4.66 -8.46
N THR A 45 -7.75 -3.76 -9.06
CA THR A 45 -6.44 -4.12 -9.59
C THR A 45 -5.35 -3.40 -8.82
N LEU A 46 -4.22 -4.08 -8.67
CA LEU A 46 -3.08 -3.49 -7.98
C LEU A 46 -2.50 -2.30 -8.77
N ALA A 47 -2.56 -2.36 -10.10
CA ALA A 47 -2.11 -1.26 -10.95
C ALA A 47 -2.88 0.03 -10.64
N ILE A 48 -4.20 -0.05 -10.54
CA ILE A 48 -5.03 1.12 -10.22
C ILE A 48 -4.72 1.62 -8.82
N TYR A 49 -4.57 0.71 -7.86
CA TYR A 49 -4.26 1.10 -6.48
C TYR A 49 -2.92 1.84 -6.37
N CYS A 50 -1.87 1.34 -7.03
CA CYS A 50 -0.56 1.99 -6.98
C CYS A 50 -0.60 3.41 -7.56
N ASP A 51 -1.37 3.61 -8.62
CA ASP A 51 -1.54 4.96 -9.19
C ASP A 51 -2.44 5.83 -8.33
N TRP A 52 -3.45 5.23 -7.66
CA TRP A 52 -4.28 5.95 -6.70
C TRP A 52 -3.43 6.53 -5.55
N MET A 53 -2.39 5.82 -5.12
CA MET A 53 -1.51 6.28 -4.05
C MET A 53 -0.74 7.56 -4.42
N ILE A 54 -0.47 7.80 -5.70
CA ILE A 54 0.14 9.06 -6.14
C ILE A 54 -0.78 10.22 -5.76
N ASP A 55 -2.06 10.11 -6.13
CA ASP A 55 -3.05 11.16 -5.84
C ASP A 55 -3.33 11.28 -4.35
N ALA A 56 -3.36 10.15 -3.64
CA ALA A 56 -3.61 10.14 -2.20
C ALA A 56 -2.54 10.94 -1.43
N LEU A 57 -1.27 10.77 -1.80
CA LEU A 57 -0.20 11.50 -1.13
C LEU A 57 -0.22 13.00 -1.45
N GLU A 58 -0.77 13.39 -2.60
CA GLU A 58 -0.94 14.81 -2.94
C GLU A 58 -2.00 15.50 -2.08
N MET A 59 -2.87 14.74 -1.43
CA MET A 59 -3.86 15.28 -0.48
C MET A 59 -3.25 15.61 0.87
N LEU A 60 -1.99 15.24 1.09
CA LEU A 60 -1.28 15.43 2.35
C LEU A 60 -0.19 16.48 2.19
N ASP A 61 0.10 17.17 3.28
CA ASP A 61 1.22 18.12 3.32
C ASP A 61 2.57 17.36 3.28
N LYS A 62 3.63 18.11 3.08
CA LYS A 62 4.99 17.56 2.96
C LYS A 62 5.51 16.91 4.24
N ASP A 63 4.80 17.08 5.35
CA ASP A 63 5.17 16.47 6.63
C ASP A 63 4.78 14.99 6.74
N VAL A 64 4.22 14.42 5.68
CA VAL A 64 3.77 13.02 5.69
C VAL A 64 4.92 12.06 6.00
N LYS A 65 4.65 11.11 6.89
CA LYS A 65 5.59 10.07 7.31
C LYS A 65 4.94 8.72 7.18
N VAL A 66 5.66 7.78 6.59
CA VAL A 66 5.25 6.39 6.49
C VAL A 66 6.32 5.54 7.16
N LYS A 67 5.91 4.67 8.09
CA LYS A 67 6.86 3.77 8.73
C LYS A 67 6.35 2.34 8.78
N VAL A 68 7.27 1.41 8.70
CA VAL A 68 6.99 -0.02 8.90
C VAL A 68 7.20 -0.34 10.37
N LYS A 69 6.16 -0.85 11.04
CA LYS A 69 6.24 -1.27 12.43
C LYS A 69 6.67 -2.72 12.56
N ALA A 70 6.27 -3.57 11.62
CA ALA A 70 6.64 -4.98 11.62
C ALA A 70 6.44 -5.56 10.23
N ILE A 71 7.20 -6.59 9.92
CA ILE A 71 7.05 -7.34 8.68
C ILE A 71 7.29 -8.82 8.99
N ALA A 72 6.45 -9.70 8.44
CA ALA A 72 6.54 -11.13 8.66
C ALA A 72 6.16 -11.89 7.40
N HIS A 73 6.81 -13.00 7.16
CA HIS A 73 6.55 -13.88 6.03
C HIS A 73 6.00 -15.21 6.53
N ASP A 74 4.77 -15.54 6.16
CA ASP A 74 4.22 -16.87 6.37
C ASP A 74 4.60 -17.74 5.18
N ARG A 75 5.51 -18.67 5.39
CA ARG A 75 6.07 -19.50 4.31
C ARG A 75 5.08 -20.54 3.77
N ASP A 76 4.13 -20.96 4.60
CA ASP A 76 3.16 -21.98 4.20
C ASP A 76 2.18 -21.44 3.15
N THR A 77 1.74 -20.21 3.32
CA THR A 77 0.80 -19.54 2.39
C THR A 77 1.50 -18.64 1.40
N ASP A 78 2.79 -18.37 1.61
CA ASP A 78 3.59 -17.40 0.84
C ASP A 78 2.97 -16.00 0.86
N ILE A 79 2.51 -15.60 2.05
CA ILE A 79 1.97 -14.27 2.31
C ILE A 79 2.94 -13.50 3.17
N VAL A 80 3.26 -12.27 2.77
CA VAL A 80 4.04 -11.35 3.60
C VAL A 80 3.08 -10.31 4.17
N LEU A 81 3.12 -10.14 5.50
CA LEU A 81 2.35 -9.12 6.20
C LEU A 81 3.26 -7.95 6.52
N ILE A 82 2.82 -6.75 6.16
CA ILE A 82 3.52 -5.52 6.51
C ILE A 82 2.58 -4.65 7.34
N TYR A 83 2.94 -4.44 8.60
CA TYR A 83 2.21 -3.58 9.51
C TYR A 83 2.86 -2.20 9.48
N GLY A 84 2.12 -1.22 8.98
CA GLY A 84 2.63 0.12 8.77
C GLY A 84 1.76 1.20 9.42
N GLN A 85 2.26 2.41 9.38
CA GLN A 85 1.55 3.58 9.85
C GLN A 85 1.84 4.76 8.92
N ILE A 86 0.79 5.49 8.57
CA ILE A 86 0.92 6.75 7.85
C ILE A 86 0.44 7.88 8.76
N GLU A 87 1.21 8.97 8.80
CA GLU A 87 0.92 10.14 9.60
C GLU A 87 1.18 11.39 8.77
N GLY A 88 0.27 12.34 8.79
CA GLY A 88 0.43 13.56 8.03
C GLY A 88 -0.71 14.54 8.27
N THR A 89 -0.79 15.56 7.44
CA THR A 89 -1.81 16.58 7.50
C THR A 89 -2.56 16.65 6.18
N VAL A 90 -3.88 16.42 6.23
CA VAL A 90 -4.75 16.52 5.05
C VAL A 90 -4.96 17.99 4.75
N ILE A 91 -4.68 18.40 3.50
CA ILE A 91 -4.70 19.81 3.10
C ILE A 91 -5.76 20.14 2.04
N ILE A 92 -6.60 19.18 1.66
CA ILE A 92 -7.62 19.36 0.61
C ILE A 92 -8.93 19.97 1.11
N GLY A 93 -9.11 20.10 2.41
CA GLY A 93 -10.31 20.67 3.01
C GLY A 93 -10.15 22.15 3.35
N PRO A 94 -11.19 22.78 3.92
CA PRO A 94 -11.15 24.21 4.30
C PRO A 94 -10.13 24.49 5.41
N GLU A 95 -9.78 23.46 6.20
CA GLU A 95 -8.79 23.58 7.27
C GLU A 95 -7.86 22.37 7.23
N PRO A 96 -6.55 22.56 7.55
CA PRO A 96 -5.64 21.43 7.69
C PRO A 96 -6.14 20.48 8.78
N MET A 97 -6.10 19.17 8.50
CA MET A 97 -6.58 18.15 9.43
C MET A 97 -5.51 17.10 9.66
N PRO A 98 -5.05 16.90 10.90
CA PRO A 98 -4.07 15.86 11.19
C PRO A 98 -4.67 14.48 10.96
N MET A 99 -3.86 13.57 10.44
CA MET A 99 -4.24 12.21 10.17
C MET A 99 -3.16 11.26 10.65
N LYS A 100 -3.58 10.17 11.27
CA LYS A 100 -2.67 9.11 11.67
C LYS A 100 -3.44 7.80 11.63
N THR A 101 -3.00 6.84 10.83
CA THR A 101 -3.67 5.57 10.73
C THR A 101 -2.67 4.42 10.59
N ASP A 102 -3.00 3.32 11.26
CA ASP A 102 -2.27 2.07 11.13
C ASP A 102 -2.96 1.23 10.05
N TYR A 103 -2.18 0.41 9.37
CA TYR A 103 -2.70 -0.48 8.34
C TYR A 103 -1.82 -1.72 8.18
N VAL A 104 -2.40 -2.74 7.59
CA VAL A 104 -1.68 -3.98 7.27
C VAL A 104 -1.89 -4.29 5.80
N TYR A 105 -0.78 -4.57 5.10
CA TYR A 105 -0.83 -5.18 3.79
C TYR A 105 -0.59 -6.67 3.93
N ALA A 106 -1.44 -7.46 3.27
CA ALA A 106 -1.19 -8.88 3.05
C ALA A 106 -0.81 -9.04 1.58
N LEU A 107 0.47 -9.32 1.33
CA LEU A 107 1.02 -9.47 -0.02
C LEU A 107 1.10 -10.95 -0.36
N HIS A 108 0.24 -11.40 -1.28
CA HIS A 108 0.19 -12.81 -1.71
C HIS A 108 1.15 -13.02 -2.87
N PHE A 109 2.14 -13.87 -2.67
CA PHE A 109 3.16 -14.16 -3.67
C PHE A 109 2.82 -15.43 -4.47
N GLU A 110 3.18 -15.41 -5.74
CA GLU A 110 3.12 -16.56 -6.64
C GLU A 110 4.28 -16.44 -7.61
N ASP A 111 5.10 -17.49 -7.70
CA ASP A 111 6.28 -17.51 -8.58
C ASP A 111 7.23 -16.32 -8.35
N GLY A 112 7.40 -15.94 -7.08
CA GLY A 112 8.34 -14.88 -6.68
C GLY A 112 7.85 -13.46 -6.89
N LYS A 113 6.60 -13.27 -7.33
CA LYS A 113 6.01 -11.96 -7.56
C LYS A 113 4.65 -11.84 -6.88
N ILE A 114 4.22 -10.61 -6.61
CA ILE A 114 2.96 -10.35 -5.96
C ILE A 114 1.80 -10.59 -6.93
N ARG A 115 0.88 -11.46 -6.52
CA ARG A 115 -0.33 -11.82 -7.27
C ARG A 115 -1.56 -11.07 -6.78
N HIS A 116 -1.64 -10.79 -5.47
CA HIS A 116 -2.79 -10.16 -4.85
C HIS A 116 -2.36 -9.40 -3.62
N VAL A 117 -2.99 -8.26 -3.36
CA VAL A 117 -2.76 -7.46 -2.15
C VAL A 117 -4.09 -7.22 -1.47
N SER A 118 -4.17 -7.53 -0.18
CA SER A 118 -5.26 -7.10 0.69
C SER A 118 -4.73 -6.01 1.61
N LYS A 119 -5.42 -4.89 1.70
CA LYS A 119 -5.07 -3.82 2.64
C LYS A 119 -6.15 -3.71 3.70
N ILE A 120 -5.74 -3.86 4.96
CA ILE A 120 -6.62 -3.78 6.11
C ILE A 120 -6.35 -2.46 6.82
N TRP A 121 -7.30 -1.56 6.77
CA TRP A 121 -7.16 -0.24 7.38
C TRP A 121 -8.52 0.42 7.53
N GLU A 122 -8.56 1.43 8.38
CA GLU A 122 -9.73 2.28 8.51
C GLU A 122 -9.41 3.62 7.85
N PHE A 123 -10.13 3.93 6.77
CA PHE A 123 -9.91 5.15 6.00
C PHE A 123 -11.22 5.91 5.86
N ASN A 124 -11.30 7.04 6.55
CA ASN A 124 -12.50 7.88 6.64
C ASN A 124 -12.18 9.29 6.14
N MET A 125 -12.32 9.48 4.85
CA MET A 125 -12.19 10.82 4.27
C MET A 125 -13.41 11.21 3.50
#